data_836ad8573d3ccf3fe7d295767333289b
#
_entry.id   836ad8573d3ccf3fe7d295767333289b
#
_cell.length_a   1.000
_cell.length_b   1.000
_cell.length_c   1.000
_cell.angle_alpha   90.00
_cell.angle_beta   90.00
_cell.angle_gamma   90.00
#
_symmetry.space_group_name_H-M   'P 1'
#
loop_
_entity.id
_entity.type
_entity.pdbx_description
1 polymer ?
#
loop_
_entity_poly.entity_id
_entity_poly.type
_entity_poly.pdbx_seq_one_letter_code
_entity_poly.pdbx_strand_id
1 'polypeptide(L)'
;GSTPTATYGENLAGVTEVRAGVFVFFDLVMAGIDVCKVDDIALSVLGTVIGHQREKGWVLTDAGWMAMSRDRGTSKQPLDQGYGIVCDESGRPIEGLIVSDASQEHGIISHRSGDPARLPDLPVGTRLRILPNHACATAAQYDRYSVLDGSDRIADTWERFSGW
;
A
#
# COMPACT_ATOMS: atom_id res chain seq x y z
N GLY A 1 -19.01 9.81 10.40
CA GLY A 1 -17.59 10.13 10.46
C GLY A 1 -16.72 9.05 9.86
N SER A 2 -15.46 9.36 9.62
CA SER A 2 -14.43 8.45 9.12
C SER A 2 -13.58 7.92 10.28
N THR A 3 -12.63 7.02 10.02
CA THR A 3 -11.67 6.55 11.03
C THR A 3 -10.89 7.71 11.67
N PRO A 4 -10.31 8.68 10.94
CA PRO A 4 -9.68 9.85 11.56
C PRO A 4 -10.65 10.66 12.43
N THR A 5 -11.91 10.82 11.99
CA THR A 5 -12.93 11.50 12.80
C THR A 5 -13.20 10.76 14.10
N ALA A 6 -13.23 9.42 14.06
CA ALA A 6 -13.42 8.60 15.27
C ALA A 6 -12.21 8.66 16.20
N THR A 7 -10.99 8.78 15.62
CA THR A 7 -9.74 8.83 16.39
C THR A 7 -9.56 10.18 17.10
N TYR A 8 -9.89 11.29 16.41
CA TYR A 8 -9.57 12.65 16.88
C TYR A 8 -10.81 13.44 17.36
N GLY A 9 -12.00 12.85 17.26
CA GLY A 9 -13.24 13.52 17.69
C GLY A 9 -13.33 13.60 19.21
N GLU A 10 -13.19 14.81 19.76
CA GLU A 10 -13.25 15.05 21.21
C GLU A 10 -14.68 15.15 21.76
N ASN A 11 -15.64 15.55 20.93
CA ASN A 11 -17.02 15.75 21.34
C ASN A 11 -17.99 14.92 20.51
N LEU A 12 -18.61 13.94 21.14
CA LEU A 12 -19.61 13.06 20.54
C LEU A 12 -21.06 13.43 20.92
N ALA A 13 -21.29 14.60 21.56
CA ALA A 13 -22.63 15.03 21.92
C ALA A 13 -23.51 15.15 20.67
N GLY A 14 -24.67 14.48 20.65
CA GLY A 14 -25.59 14.45 19.51
C GLY A 14 -25.18 13.51 18.38
N VAL A 15 -24.05 12.82 18.47
CA VAL A 15 -23.66 11.78 17.50
C VAL A 15 -24.42 10.50 17.82
N THR A 16 -25.17 9.99 16.85
CA THR A 16 -25.93 8.74 16.96
C THR A 16 -25.22 7.56 16.30
N GLU A 17 -24.27 7.81 15.38
CA GLU A 17 -23.59 6.78 14.62
C GLU A 17 -22.19 7.26 14.18
N VAL A 18 -21.21 6.38 14.30
CA VAL A 18 -19.86 6.57 13.75
C VAL A 18 -19.56 5.44 12.76
N ARG A 19 -19.28 5.79 11.51
CA ARG A 19 -18.95 4.85 10.42
C ARG A 19 -17.47 4.95 10.08
N ALA A 20 -16.64 4.29 10.88
CA ALA A 20 -15.23 4.11 10.59
C ALA A 20 -15.06 2.83 9.75
N GLY A 21 -14.27 2.88 8.69
CA GLY A 21 -14.08 1.74 7.77
C GLY A 21 -12.62 1.40 7.54
N VAL A 22 -11.77 2.39 7.25
CA VAL A 22 -10.36 2.15 6.87
C VAL A 22 -9.54 1.49 7.97
N PHE A 23 -9.96 1.57 9.24
CA PHE A 23 -9.27 0.94 10.37
C PHE A 23 -9.13 -0.59 10.24
N VAL A 24 -9.97 -1.22 9.40
CA VAL A 24 -9.91 -2.68 9.14
C VAL A 24 -8.58 -3.06 8.46
N PHE A 25 -8.07 -2.19 7.63
CA PHE A 25 -6.84 -2.42 6.86
C PHE A 25 -5.74 -1.41 7.19
N PHE A 26 -6.11 -0.18 7.51
CA PHE A 26 -5.25 1.00 7.49
C PHE A 26 -4.56 1.18 6.12
N ASP A 27 -3.84 2.28 5.96
CA ASP A 27 -3.08 2.63 4.77
C ASP A 27 -2.05 3.72 5.05
N LEU A 28 -1.28 4.08 4.04
CA LEU A 28 -0.22 5.08 4.18
C LEU A 28 -0.75 6.49 4.44
N VAL A 29 -1.97 6.82 3.97
CA VAL A 29 -2.60 8.10 4.29
C VAL A 29 -2.90 8.17 5.79
N MET A 30 -3.41 7.08 6.37
CA MET A 30 -3.70 7.00 7.80
C MET A 30 -2.42 7.05 8.64
N ALA A 31 -1.36 6.37 8.19
CA ALA A 31 -0.07 6.43 8.85
C ALA A 31 0.53 7.85 8.81
N GLY A 32 0.40 8.53 7.68
CA GLY A 32 0.94 9.89 7.50
C GLY A 32 0.21 10.99 8.28
N ILE A 33 -0.96 10.69 8.86
CA ILE A 33 -1.71 11.58 9.78
C ILE A 33 -1.78 11.03 11.20
N ASP A 34 -0.89 10.13 11.56
CA ASP A 34 -0.72 9.56 12.92
C ASP A 34 -1.94 8.80 13.47
N VAL A 35 -2.85 8.31 12.61
CA VAL A 35 -3.98 7.45 13.00
C VAL A 35 -3.52 6.03 13.28
N CYS A 36 -2.46 5.58 12.61
CA CYS A 36 -1.83 4.27 12.80
C CYS A 36 -0.32 4.36 12.52
N LYS A 37 0.41 3.29 12.77
CA LYS A 37 1.79 3.12 12.31
C LYS A 37 1.80 2.37 10.98
N VAL A 38 2.92 2.42 10.25
CA VAL A 38 3.10 1.63 9.02
C VAL A 38 2.95 0.13 9.29
N ASP A 39 3.43 -0.33 10.44
CA ASP A 39 3.35 -1.74 10.86
C ASP A 39 1.91 -2.21 11.19
N ASP A 40 0.97 -1.28 11.36
CA ASP A 40 -0.45 -1.60 11.57
C ASP A 40 -1.21 -1.82 10.26
N ILE A 41 -0.59 -1.55 9.11
CA ILE A 41 -1.24 -1.70 7.80
C ILE A 41 -1.36 -3.19 7.45
N ALA A 42 -2.59 -3.68 7.39
CA ALA A 42 -2.88 -5.09 7.14
C ALA A 42 -3.07 -5.45 5.66
N LEU A 43 -3.29 -4.47 4.78
CA LEU A 43 -3.48 -4.68 3.35
C LEU A 43 -2.18 -4.48 2.59
N SER A 44 -1.84 -5.43 1.72
CA SER A 44 -0.76 -5.26 0.75
C SER A 44 -1.12 -5.88 -0.59
N VAL A 45 -0.54 -5.36 -1.67
CA VAL A 45 -0.62 -5.95 -3.00
C VAL A 45 0.64 -6.76 -3.24
N LEU A 46 0.49 -8.03 -3.60
CA LEU A 46 1.60 -8.90 -4.01
C LEU A 46 1.88 -8.67 -5.50
N GLY A 47 3.08 -8.25 -5.83
CA GLY A 47 3.55 -8.06 -7.19
C GLY A 47 4.86 -8.80 -7.43
N THR A 48 5.26 -8.89 -8.69
CA THR A 48 6.48 -9.57 -9.13
C THR A 48 7.37 -8.62 -9.91
N VAL A 49 8.67 -8.68 -9.69
CA VAL A 49 9.65 -7.96 -10.51
C VAL A 49 9.68 -8.57 -11.90
N ILE A 50 9.43 -7.76 -12.92
CA ILE A 50 9.37 -8.18 -14.33
C ILE A 50 10.50 -7.60 -15.19
N GLY A 51 11.27 -6.66 -14.67
CA GLY A 51 12.38 -6.08 -15.43
C GLY A 51 13.08 -4.95 -14.71
N HIS A 52 14.10 -4.39 -15.38
CA HIS A 52 14.93 -3.30 -14.85
C HIS A 52 15.27 -2.30 -15.94
N GLN A 53 15.41 -1.05 -15.53
CA GLN A 53 16.10 0.00 -16.28
C GLN A 53 17.19 0.59 -15.38
N ARG A 54 18.32 -0.13 -15.29
CA ARG A 54 19.39 0.12 -14.32
C ARG A 54 19.96 1.54 -14.42
N GLU A 55 20.13 2.06 -15.64
CA GLU A 55 20.61 3.43 -15.87
C GLU A 55 19.68 4.51 -15.29
N LYS A 56 18.38 4.20 -15.22
CA LYS A 56 17.38 5.10 -14.62
C LYS A 56 17.15 4.83 -13.13
N GLY A 57 17.74 3.79 -12.57
CA GLY A 57 17.47 3.37 -11.20
C GLY A 57 16.05 2.85 -11.03
N TRP A 58 15.53 2.09 -11.99
CA TRP A 58 14.16 1.57 -11.97
C TRP A 58 14.12 0.05 -11.94
N VAL A 59 13.25 -0.46 -11.09
CA VAL A 59 12.80 -1.85 -11.08
C VAL A 59 11.33 -1.84 -11.50
N LEU A 60 10.97 -2.68 -12.46
CA LEU A 60 9.61 -2.77 -12.99
C LEU A 60 8.88 -3.93 -12.32
N THR A 61 7.63 -3.70 -11.92
CA THR A 61 6.74 -4.71 -11.37
C THR A 61 5.45 -4.81 -12.18
N ASP A 62 4.79 -5.96 -12.14
CA ASP A 62 3.46 -6.22 -12.72
C ASP A 62 2.31 -5.59 -11.90
N ALA A 63 2.60 -4.89 -10.82
CA ALA A 63 1.63 -4.18 -10.01
C ALA A 63 1.55 -2.70 -10.41
N GLY A 64 0.72 -2.39 -11.39
CA GLY A 64 0.39 -1.03 -11.81
C GLY A 64 -0.75 -0.42 -10.99
N TRP A 65 -1.29 0.74 -11.43
CA TRP A 65 -2.36 1.38 -10.69
C TRP A 65 -3.71 0.62 -10.78
N MET A 66 -3.88 -0.33 -11.71
CA MET A 66 -5.03 -1.24 -11.72
C MET A 66 -4.97 -2.24 -10.56
N ALA A 67 -3.78 -2.59 -10.06
CA ALA A 67 -3.63 -3.44 -8.90
C ALA A 67 -3.65 -2.67 -7.57
N MET A 68 -3.24 -1.41 -7.57
CA MET A 68 -3.11 -0.60 -6.36
C MET A 68 -4.20 0.45 -6.22
N SER A 69 -4.24 1.40 -7.04
CA SER A 69 -5.14 2.52 -7.34
C SER A 69 -4.33 3.68 -7.89
N ARG A 70 -5.02 4.70 -8.40
CA ARG A 70 -4.36 5.95 -8.84
C ARG A 70 -4.18 6.97 -7.71
N ASP A 71 -4.60 6.62 -6.51
CA ASP A 71 -4.59 7.56 -5.40
C ASP A 71 -3.17 7.86 -4.90
N ARG A 72 -2.88 9.14 -4.81
CA ARG A 72 -1.63 9.71 -4.30
C ARG A 72 -1.93 10.57 -3.05
N GLY A 73 -2.71 10.02 -2.11
CA GLY A 73 -3.17 10.75 -0.94
C GLY A 73 -2.04 11.27 -0.03
N THR A 74 -0.86 10.63 -0.06
CA THR A 74 0.31 11.09 0.69
C THR A 74 1.09 12.21 0.01
N SER A 75 0.78 12.57 -1.26
CA SER A 75 1.54 13.56 -2.03
C SER A 75 1.54 14.98 -1.43
N LYS A 76 0.57 15.28 -0.54
CA LYS A 76 0.47 16.56 0.18
C LYS A 76 0.88 16.45 1.65
N GLN A 77 1.32 15.28 2.10
CA GLN A 77 1.83 15.05 3.44
C GLN A 77 3.33 15.36 3.52
N PRO A 78 3.91 15.49 4.71
CA PRO A 78 5.33 15.77 4.87
C PRO A 78 6.24 14.75 4.17
N LEU A 79 5.77 13.50 4.02
CA LEU A 79 6.47 12.43 3.31
C LEU A 79 5.57 11.82 2.24
N ASP A 80 5.86 12.11 0.98
CA ASP A 80 5.20 11.44 -0.15
C ASP A 80 5.68 9.99 -0.27
N GLN A 81 4.75 9.05 -0.27
CA GLN A 81 5.00 7.62 -0.40
C GLN A 81 4.81 7.09 -1.83
N GLY A 82 4.72 7.97 -2.82
CA GLY A 82 4.45 7.56 -4.20
C GLY A 82 3.09 6.86 -4.33
N TYR A 83 3.07 5.73 -5.02
CA TYR A 83 1.89 4.85 -5.10
C TYR A 83 1.87 3.81 -3.97
N GLY A 84 2.95 3.67 -3.21
CA GLY A 84 3.03 2.75 -2.09
C GLY A 84 4.47 2.47 -1.64
N ILE A 85 4.61 1.98 -0.40
CA ILE A 85 5.89 1.50 0.14
C ILE A 85 6.12 0.07 -0.33
N VAL A 86 7.34 -0.21 -0.80
CA VAL A 86 7.75 -1.55 -1.22
C VAL A 86 8.30 -2.32 -0.04
N CYS A 87 7.79 -3.53 0.15
CA CYS A 87 8.21 -4.48 1.17
C CYS A 87 8.77 -5.75 0.54
N ASP A 88 9.55 -6.50 1.30
CA ASP A 88 9.89 -7.86 0.94
C ASP A 88 8.64 -8.78 0.98
N GLU A 89 8.81 -10.03 0.58
CA GLU A 89 7.71 -11.01 0.56
C GLU A 89 7.10 -11.24 1.95
N SER A 90 7.86 -11.04 3.02
CA SER A 90 7.37 -11.16 4.41
C SER A 90 6.60 -9.92 4.90
N GLY A 91 6.52 -8.87 4.08
CA GLY A 91 5.82 -7.63 4.41
C GLY A 91 6.68 -6.58 5.13
N ARG A 92 8.00 -6.80 5.26
CA ARG A 92 8.90 -5.82 5.89
C ARG A 92 9.28 -4.75 4.88
N PRO A 93 9.12 -3.46 5.19
CA PRO A 93 9.52 -2.38 4.31
C PRO A 93 11.02 -2.47 3.93
N ILE A 94 11.30 -2.35 2.64
CA ILE A 94 12.67 -2.21 2.15
C ILE A 94 13.03 -0.73 2.20
N GLU A 95 14.08 -0.39 2.94
CA GLU A 95 14.45 0.99 3.22
C GLU A 95 14.50 1.85 1.95
N GLY A 96 13.75 2.93 1.95
CA GLY A 96 13.74 3.93 0.89
C GLY A 96 13.07 3.51 -0.43
N LEU A 97 12.59 2.27 -0.57
CA LEU A 97 11.91 1.84 -1.80
C LEU A 97 10.44 2.22 -1.80
N ILE A 98 10.01 2.85 -2.87
CA ILE A 98 8.63 3.19 -3.15
C ILE A 98 8.27 2.85 -4.60
N VAL A 99 7.00 2.65 -4.85
CA VAL A 99 6.47 2.71 -6.22
C VAL A 99 6.35 4.18 -6.58
N SER A 100 7.36 4.71 -7.26
CA SER A 100 7.49 6.15 -7.56
C SER A 100 6.61 6.59 -8.71
N ASP A 101 6.31 5.68 -9.64
CA ASP A 101 5.43 5.91 -10.77
C ASP A 101 4.69 4.63 -11.14
N ALA A 102 3.58 4.75 -11.86
CA ALA A 102 2.80 3.61 -12.32
C ALA A 102 2.05 3.92 -13.61
N SER A 103 2.05 2.95 -14.52
CA SER A 103 1.10 2.85 -15.61
C SER A 103 -0.05 1.92 -15.23
N GLN A 104 -0.90 1.59 -16.18
CA GLN A 104 -2.06 0.74 -15.95
C GLN A 104 -1.66 -0.60 -15.32
N GLU A 105 -0.73 -1.32 -15.95
CA GLU A 105 -0.33 -2.68 -15.57
C GLU A 105 1.03 -2.76 -14.86
N HIS A 106 1.84 -1.70 -14.92
CA HIS A 106 3.21 -1.72 -14.44
C HIS A 106 3.46 -0.66 -13.39
N GLY A 107 4.07 -1.07 -12.28
CA GLY A 107 4.67 -0.16 -11.31
C GLY A 107 6.15 0.07 -11.59
N ILE A 108 6.62 1.28 -11.30
CA ILE A 108 8.03 1.64 -11.34
C ILE A 108 8.50 1.84 -9.91
N ILE A 109 9.35 0.94 -9.46
CA ILE A 109 9.99 1.02 -8.13
C ILE A 109 11.31 1.75 -8.28
N SER A 110 11.54 2.72 -7.41
CA SER A 110 12.82 3.42 -7.28
C SER A 110 13.14 3.72 -5.82
N HIS A 111 14.37 4.06 -5.53
CA HIS A 111 14.73 4.60 -4.23
C HIS A 111 14.26 6.07 -4.14
N ARG A 112 13.64 6.46 -3.04
CA ARG A 112 13.07 7.82 -2.86
C ARG A 112 14.09 8.95 -2.97
N SER A 113 15.39 8.68 -2.78
CA SER A 113 16.45 9.67 -3.02
C SER A 113 16.72 9.93 -4.49
N GLY A 114 16.20 9.09 -5.40
CA GLY A 114 16.53 9.13 -6.83
C GLY A 114 17.91 8.54 -7.17
N ASP A 115 18.66 8.02 -6.20
CA ASP A 115 19.99 7.46 -6.42
C ASP A 115 19.91 5.98 -6.85
N PRO A 116 20.29 5.63 -8.09
CA PRO A 116 20.27 4.27 -8.60
C PRO A 116 21.17 3.32 -7.81
N ALA A 117 22.25 3.82 -7.19
CA ALA A 117 23.18 3.00 -6.43
C ALA A 117 22.59 2.46 -5.11
N ARG A 118 21.46 3.01 -4.68
CA ARG A 118 20.73 2.56 -3.49
C ARG A 118 19.67 1.50 -3.76
N LEU A 119 19.48 1.10 -5.01
CA LEU A 119 18.58 -0.02 -5.32
C LEU A 119 19.23 -1.34 -4.90
N PRO A 120 18.51 -2.17 -4.15
CA PRO A 120 18.98 -3.53 -3.88
C PRO A 120 18.90 -4.37 -5.15
N ASP A 121 19.62 -5.48 -5.16
CA ASP A 121 19.49 -6.47 -6.22
C ASP A 121 18.16 -7.23 -6.03
N LEU A 122 17.25 -7.00 -6.98
CA LEU A 122 15.92 -7.62 -7.02
C LEU A 122 15.77 -8.33 -8.37
N PRO A 123 16.20 -9.58 -8.50
CA PRO A 123 16.09 -10.33 -9.76
C PRO A 123 14.67 -10.40 -10.30
N VAL A 124 14.52 -10.53 -11.62
CA VAL A 124 13.22 -10.84 -12.24
C VAL A 124 12.65 -12.12 -11.62
N GLY A 125 11.37 -12.08 -11.27
CA GLY A 125 10.69 -13.14 -10.52
C GLY A 125 10.68 -12.93 -9.00
N THR A 126 11.40 -11.94 -8.45
CA THR A 126 11.31 -11.58 -7.02
C THR A 126 9.90 -11.11 -6.71
N ARG A 127 9.29 -11.70 -5.68
CA ARG A 127 7.99 -11.27 -5.16
C ARG A 127 8.18 -10.16 -4.13
N LEU A 128 7.34 -9.14 -4.24
CA LEU A 128 7.35 -7.97 -3.37
C LEU A 128 5.92 -7.69 -2.91
N ARG A 129 5.78 -7.11 -1.74
CA ARG A 129 4.49 -6.56 -1.29
C ARG A 129 4.53 -5.05 -1.36
N ILE A 130 3.41 -4.45 -1.69
CA ILE A 130 3.26 -2.99 -1.77
C ILE A 130 2.17 -2.58 -0.78
N LEU A 131 2.53 -1.78 0.22
CA LEU A 131 1.56 -1.16 1.12
C LEU A 131 0.90 0.01 0.39
N PRO A 132 -0.45 0.03 0.29
CA PRO A 132 -1.13 1.00 -0.55
C PRO A 132 -1.22 2.38 0.08
N ASN A 133 -1.33 3.38 -0.79
CA ASN A 133 -1.65 4.75 -0.39
C ASN A 133 -3.05 4.84 0.21
N HIS A 134 -4.04 4.15 -0.41
CA HIS A 134 -5.45 4.23 -0.04
C HIS A 134 -6.09 2.84 -0.03
N ALA A 135 -6.29 2.28 1.15
CA ALA A 135 -6.80 0.92 1.30
C ALA A 135 -8.18 0.72 0.66
N CYS A 136 -9.10 1.67 0.78
CA CYS A 136 -10.45 1.50 0.23
C CYS A 136 -10.45 1.34 -1.29
N ALA A 137 -9.68 2.17 -1.99
CA ALA A 137 -9.58 2.13 -3.45
C ALA A 137 -8.83 0.87 -3.92
N THR A 138 -7.77 0.48 -3.22
CA THR A 138 -7.01 -0.74 -3.51
C THR A 138 -7.86 -1.99 -3.27
N ALA A 139 -8.50 -2.09 -2.11
CA ALA A 139 -9.35 -3.22 -1.76
C ALA A 139 -10.52 -3.40 -2.75
N ALA A 140 -11.04 -2.28 -3.29
CA ALA A 140 -12.14 -2.32 -4.26
C ALA A 140 -11.78 -2.95 -5.61
N GLN A 141 -10.48 -3.12 -5.93
CA GLN A 141 -10.03 -3.76 -7.17
C GLN A 141 -10.15 -5.29 -7.15
N TYR A 142 -10.34 -5.87 -5.96
CA TYR A 142 -10.31 -7.32 -5.77
C TYR A 142 -11.66 -7.84 -5.27
N ASP A 143 -12.02 -9.05 -5.68
CA ASP A 143 -13.23 -9.76 -5.24
C ASP A 143 -13.00 -10.56 -3.94
N ARG A 144 -11.74 -10.79 -3.57
CA ARG A 144 -11.33 -11.54 -2.38
C ARG A 144 -9.96 -11.13 -1.89
N TYR A 145 -9.66 -11.47 -0.64
CA TYR A 145 -8.38 -11.24 0.00
C TYR A 145 -7.81 -12.55 0.52
N SER A 146 -6.53 -12.80 0.27
CA SER A 146 -5.79 -13.88 0.90
C SER A 146 -5.37 -13.46 2.30
N VAL A 147 -5.83 -14.18 3.31
CA VAL A 147 -5.51 -13.90 4.72
C VAL A 147 -4.28 -14.69 5.12
N LEU A 148 -3.29 -14.01 5.68
CA LEU A 148 -2.05 -14.62 6.16
C LEU A 148 -2.08 -14.73 7.68
N ASP A 149 -1.46 -15.77 8.22
CA ASP A 149 -1.39 -16.05 9.66
C ASP A 149 -0.15 -15.48 10.35
N GLY A 150 0.50 -14.48 9.72
CA GLY A 150 1.78 -13.95 10.16
C GLY A 150 2.99 -14.67 9.54
N SER A 151 2.73 -15.62 8.64
CA SER A 151 3.71 -16.29 7.78
C SER A 151 3.39 -16.01 6.29
N ASP A 152 4.10 -16.66 5.38
CA ASP A 152 3.80 -16.59 3.93
C ASP A 152 2.64 -17.52 3.50
N ARG A 153 2.01 -18.20 4.46
CA ARG A 153 0.94 -19.14 4.19
C ARG A 153 -0.41 -18.45 4.20
N ILE A 154 -1.22 -18.77 3.18
CA ILE A 154 -2.62 -18.41 3.15
C ILE A 154 -3.35 -19.28 4.17
N ALA A 155 -3.83 -18.66 5.24
CA ALA A 155 -4.61 -19.32 6.30
C ALA A 155 -6.10 -19.33 5.96
N ASP A 156 -6.58 -18.31 5.25
CA ASP A 156 -7.99 -18.15 4.90
C ASP A 156 -8.16 -17.27 3.66
N THR A 157 -9.36 -17.22 3.12
CA THR A 157 -9.74 -16.33 2.03
C THR A 157 -11.02 -15.61 2.40
N TRP A 158 -10.99 -14.28 2.40
CA TRP A 158 -12.17 -13.46 2.65
C TRP A 158 -12.72 -12.93 1.34
N GLU A 159 -13.97 -13.26 1.06
CA GLU A 159 -14.67 -12.69 -0.09
C GLU A 159 -15.12 -11.26 0.20
N ARG A 160 -15.02 -10.42 -0.80
CA ARG A 160 -15.53 -9.06 -0.73
C ARG A 160 -16.98 -9.02 -1.21
N PHE A 161 -17.83 -8.38 -0.43
CA PHE A 161 -19.22 -8.10 -0.83
C PHE A 161 -19.29 -6.71 -1.48
N SER A 162 -19.76 -6.66 -2.72
CA SER A 162 -20.05 -5.40 -3.41
C SER A 162 -21.47 -4.99 -3.08
N GLY A 163 -21.64 -3.77 -2.58
CA GLY A 163 -22.95 -3.26 -2.13
C GLY A 163 -23.75 -2.49 -3.19
N TRP A 164 -23.20 -2.37 -4.39
CA TRP A 164 -23.82 -1.65 -5.52
C TRP A 164 -23.32 -2.20 -6.84
#